data_0a43ae3d6753f6f5ded168be0952759b
#
_entry.id   0a43ae3d6753f6f5ded168be0952759b
#
_cell.length_a   1.000
_cell.length_b   1.000
_cell.length_c   1.000
_cell.angle_alpha   90.00
_cell.angle_beta   90.00
_cell.angle_gamma   90.00
#
_symmetry.space_group_name_H-M   'P 1'
#
loop_
_entity.id
_entity.type
_entity.pdbx_description
1 polymer ?
#
loop_
_entity_poly.entity_id
_entity_poly.type
_entity_poly.pdbx_seq_one_letter_code
_entity_poly.pdbx_strand_id
1 'polypeptide(L)'
;DYLYYNYDTTSADYGNYICIKHTESKLTEDGVTDLLSFVYDGNSAFLSLNYFSAALIEQLEITTNNLDKDVYSVDDLKALKGEFYLENNTFEKDTFNFDRNIRRHYFVQYNENKTIVLGSTKIDGEKVPNFLKIYHGKGAIYVHSNPVVFTNYYMLSGKESYAEKVLSYLPSSTVFWDPQIKRSEYSNEDDDNTSVFKFFLQHKTLKWFLFVSLAGVLLFMVFNARRKQRAIPIIHPLENTTVAFTQTISSLYLKEQDHKNLVDKKIAFFLEKVRTKYLLNTNNLNKEFVHNLAAKSDNNIQNTKYLINTIITLHK
;
A
#
# COMPACT_ATOMS: atom_id res chain seq x y z
N ASP A 1 37.18 -3.75 6.05
CA ASP A 1 37.30 -2.70 5.00
C ASP A 1 36.81 -1.32 5.48
N TYR A 2 35.61 -1.20 6.16
CA TYR A 2 35.08 0.11 6.57
C TYR A 2 36.00 0.79 7.60
N LEU A 3 36.43 0.07 8.61
CA LEU A 3 37.36 0.60 9.63
C LEU A 3 38.71 0.92 9.04
N TYR A 4 39.21 0.06 8.14
CA TYR A 4 40.50 0.26 7.47
C TYR A 4 40.57 1.58 6.69
N TYR A 5 39.46 1.95 5.99
CA TYR A 5 39.41 3.18 5.20
C TYR A 5 39.01 4.43 5.99
N ASN A 6 38.37 4.30 7.12
CA ASN A 6 37.78 5.43 7.85
C ASN A 6 38.38 5.68 9.22
N TYR A 7 39.19 4.75 9.74
CA TYR A 7 39.86 4.92 11.02
C TYR A 7 41.31 5.33 10.80
N ASP A 8 41.64 6.53 11.28
CA ASP A 8 43.02 7.03 11.28
C ASP A 8 43.71 6.63 12.58
N THR A 9 44.61 5.64 12.50
CA THR A 9 45.41 5.14 13.65
C THR A 9 46.37 6.18 14.21
N THR A 10 46.59 7.30 13.54
CA THR A 10 47.45 8.39 14.01
C THR A 10 46.70 9.40 14.87
N SER A 11 45.36 9.36 14.87
CA SER A 11 44.55 10.22 15.75
C SER A 11 44.54 9.71 17.19
N ALA A 12 44.71 10.63 18.14
CA ALA A 12 44.68 10.29 19.57
C ALA A 12 43.25 10.04 20.09
N ASP A 13 42.25 10.21 19.25
CA ASP A 13 40.82 10.13 19.62
C ASP A 13 40.34 8.69 19.49
N TYR A 14 39.84 8.15 20.60
CA TYR A 14 39.19 6.84 20.60
C TYR A 14 37.81 6.92 19.92
N GLY A 15 37.40 5.79 19.35
CA GLY A 15 36.13 5.66 18.63
C GLY A 15 35.26 4.50 19.09
N ASN A 16 33.97 4.60 18.82
CA ASN A 16 33.01 3.53 19.02
C ASN A 16 32.53 3.02 17.65
N TYR A 17 32.82 1.78 17.33
CA TYR A 17 32.22 1.12 16.18
C TYR A 17 30.86 0.53 16.56
N ILE A 18 29.78 0.84 15.80
CA ILE A 18 28.44 0.34 16.08
C ILE A 18 27.91 -0.44 14.87
N CYS A 19 27.59 -1.71 15.08
CA CYS A 19 26.95 -2.59 14.11
C CYS A 19 25.68 -3.20 14.73
N ILE A 20 24.51 -2.91 14.15
CA ILE A 20 23.22 -3.47 14.56
C ILE A 20 22.59 -4.16 13.35
N LYS A 21 22.43 -5.49 13.39
CA LYS A 21 22.01 -6.28 12.24
C LYS A 21 21.13 -7.46 12.64
N HIS A 22 20.02 -7.64 11.92
CA HIS A 22 19.09 -8.75 12.16
C HIS A 22 19.50 -10.07 11.55
N THR A 23 20.35 -10.02 10.54
CA THR A 23 20.82 -11.19 9.80
C THR A 23 22.20 -11.59 10.26
N GLU A 24 22.66 -12.70 9.70
CA GLU A 24 24.01 -13.18 9.94
C GLU A 24 25.04 -12.08 9.67
N SER A 25 25.97 -11.94 10.58
CA SER A 25 27.11 -11.06 10.38
C SER A 25 27.99 -11.64 9.27
N LYS A 26 28.09 -10.93 8.16
CA LYS A 26 29.04 -11.26 7.09
C LYS A 26 30.46 -10.72 7.37
N LEU A 27 30.82 -10.61 8.65
CA LEU A 27 32.19 -10.29 9.01
C LEU A 27 33.08 -11.48 8.58
N THR A 28 33.91 -11.23 7.57
CA THR A 28 34.93 -12.16 7.12
C THR A 28 36.00 -12.32 8.22
N GLU A 29 36.83 -13.33 8.13
CA GLU A 29 37.92 -13.52 9.07
C GLU A 29 38.84 -12.28 9.15
N ASP A 30 39.13 -11.66 8.00
CA ASP A 30 39.92 -10.41 7.94
C ASP A 30 39.18 -9.25 8.65
N GLY A 31 37.83 -9.13 8.40
CA GLY A 31 37.03 -8.10 9.05
C GLY A 31 36.90 -8.26 10.56
N VAL A 32 36.93 -9.50 11.06
CA VAL A 32 36.98 -9.79 12.51
C VAL A 32 38.37 -9.39 13.04
N THR A 33 39.44 -9.71 12.34
CA THR A 33 40.80 -9.34 12.71
C THR A 33 41.00 -7.81 12.78
N ASP A 34 40.49 -7.09 11.78
CA ASP A 34 40.51 -5.62 11.75
C ASP A 34 39.73 -5.04 12.95
N LEU A 35 38.52 -5.60 13.23
CA LEU A 35 37.69 -5.16 14.37
C LEU A 35 38.41 -5.39 15.70
N LEU A 36 39.04 -6.55 15.88
CA LEU A 36 39.78 -6.88 17.09
C LEU A 36 41.02 -5.99 17.26
N SER A 37 41.73 -5.71 16.18
CA SER A 37 42.87 -4.77 16.20
C SER A 37 42.40 -3.35 16.58
N PHE A 38 41.30 -2.89 16.02
CA PHE A 38 40.70 -1.61 16.38
C PHE A 38 40.37 -1.52 17.87
N VAL A 39 39.78 -2.57 18.44
CA VAL A 39 39.44 -2.60 19.87
C VAL A 39 40.70 -2.76 20.73
N TYR A 40 41.67 -3.55 20.29
CA TYR A 40 42.93 -3.76 21.03
C TYR A 40 43.66 -2.45 21.31
N ASP A 41 43.58 -1.49 20.41
CA ASP A 41 44.19 -0.16 20.53
C ASP A 41 43.52 0.75 21.56
N GLY A 42 42.35 0.36 22.09
CA GLY A 42 41.64 1.10 23.15
C GLY A 42 40.28 1.61 22.73
N ASN A 43 39.82 1.28 21.52
CA ASN A 43 38.51 1.65 21.01
C ASN A 43 37.45 0.70 21.56
N SER A 44 36.16 1.03 21.30
CA SER A 44 35.02 0.19 21.66
C SER A 44 34.26 -0.26 20.44
N ALA A 45 33.71 -1.48 20.47
CA ALA A 45 32.81 -1.99 19.45
C ALA A 45 31.51 -2.44 20.08
N PHE A 46 30.38 -2.02 19.52
CA PHE A 46 29.03 -2.48 19.88
C PHE A 46 28.43 -3.30 18.72
N LEU A 47 28.18 -4.58 18.98
CA LEU A 47 27.67 -5.52 18.02
C LEU A 47 26.32 -6.05 18.52
N SER A 48 25.23 -5.64 17.91
CA SER A 48 23.92 -6.20 18.19
C SER A 48 23.47 -7.07 17.00
N LEU A 49 23.52 -8.39 17.17
CA LEU A 49 23.36 -9.38 16.10
C LEU A 49 22.45 -10.52 16.56
N ASN A 50 21.61 -11.05 15.65
CA ASN A 50 20.90 -12.31 15.91
C ASN A 50 21.82 -13.52 15.75
N TYR A 51 22.73 -13.44 14.78
CA TYR A 51 23.67 -14.53 14.47
C TYR A 51 25.08 -13.97 14.37
N PHE A 52 25.99 -14.57 15.11
CA PHE A 52 27.40 -14.23 15.10
C PHE A 52 28.14 -15.19 14.14
N SER A 53 29.08 -14.67 13.36
CA SER A 53 29.89 -15.50 12.46
C SER A 53 30.79 -16.45 13.28
N ALA A 54 31.16 -17.60 12.70
CA ALA A 54 31.99 -18.59 13.36
C ALA A 54 33.34 -17.97 13.84
N ALA A 55 33.94 -17.14 12.98
CA ALA A 55 35.19 -16.43 13.32
C ALA A 55 35.03 -15.51 14.54
N LEU A 56 33.89 -14.80 14.63
CA LEU A 56 33.63 -13.92 15.77
C LEU A 56 33.37 -14.71 17.06
N ILE A 57 32.62 -15.82 16.99
CA ILE A 57 32.36 -16.71 18.12
C ILE A 57 33.68 -17.27 18.68
N GLU A 58 34.53 -17.76 17.79
CA GLU A 58 35.85 -18.33 18.17
C GLU A 58 36.77 -17.30 18.84
N GLN A 59 36.91 -16.13 18.20
CA GLN A 59 37.80 -15.08 18.69
C GLN A 59 37.33 -14.43 20.00
N LEU A 60 36.01 -14.32 20.19
CA LEU A 60 35.46 -13.77 21.44
C LEU A 60 35.27 -14.83 22.54
N GLU A 61 35.55 -16.08 22.24
CA GLU A 61 35.37 -17.23 23.18
C GLU A 61 33.94 -17.28 23.74
N ILE A 62 32.91 -17.08 22.87
CA ILE A 62 31.51 -17.09 23.25
C ILE A 62 30.77 -18.25 22.56
N THR A 63 29.69 -18.71 23.16
CA THR A 63 28.77 -19.64 22.53
C THR A 63 27.36 -19.10 22.67
N THR A 64 26.61 -19.08 21.57
CA THR A 64 25.23 -18.59 21.53
C THR A 64 24.26 -19.74 21.36
N ASN A 65 23.12 -19.64 22.00
CA ASN A 65 21.96 -20.50 21.73
C ASN A 65 20.92 -19.69 20.94
N ASN A 66 20.58 -20.18 19.75
CA ASN A 66 19.63 -19.57 18.85
C ASN A 66 18.41 -20.47 18.72
N LEU A 67 17.53 -20.44 19.72
CA LEU A 67 16.27 -21.18 19.72
C LEU A 67 15.22 -20.39 18.93
N ASP A 68 15.36 -20.40 17.61
CA ASP A 68 14.37 -19.77 16.74
C ASP A 68 13.17 -20.68 16.55
N LYS A 69 11.97 -20.09 16.69
CA LYS A 69 10.74 -20.68 16.17
C LYS A 69 10.53 -20.13 14.76
N ASP A 70 10.13 -21.02 13.87
CA ASP A 70 9.71 -20.60 12.55
C ASP A 70 8.57 -19.58 12.67
N VAL A 71 8.67 -18.52 11.87
CA VAL A 71 7.68 -17.43 11.84
C VAL A 71 7.08 -17.39 10.46
N TYR A 72 5.82 -17.76 10.36
CA TYR A 72 5.07 -17.81 9.12
C TYR A 72 4.00 -16.72 9.02
N SER A 73 3.70 -16.06 10.13
CA SER A 73 2.62 -15.06 10.21
C SER A 73 2.96 -13.88 11.13
N VAL A 74 2.18 -12.81 10.99
CA VAL A 74 2.27 -11.65 11.91
C VAL A 74 1.89 -12.03 13.34
N ASP A 75 1.03 -13.01 13.52
CA ASP A 75 0.60 -13.44 14.86
C ASP A 75 1.70 -14.26 15.54
N ASP A 76 2.51 -15.02 14.79
CA ASP A 76 3.71 -15.67 15.31
C ASP A 76 4.70 -14.64 15.84
N LEU A 77 4.90 -13.54 15.11
CA LEU A 77 5.75 -12.43 15.57
C LEU A 77 5.24 -11.81 16.88
N LYS A 78 3.93 -11.63 17.03
CA LYS A 78 3.31 -11.10 18.26
C LYS A 78 3.41 -12.08 19.45
N ALA A 79 3.54 -13.37 19.17
CA ALA A 79 3.72 -14.39 20.22
C ALA A 79 5.13 -14.38 20.82
N LEU A 80 6.12 -13.88 20.06
CA LEU A 80 7.52 -13.78 20.49
C LEU A 80 7.74 -12.54 21.37
N LYS A 81 7.40 -12.62 22.63
CA LYS A 81 7.60 -11.57 23.65
C LYS A 81 8.88 -11.81 24.44
N GLY A 82 9.44 -10.75 25.01
CA GLY A 82 10.65 -10.83 25.83
C GLY A 82 10.65 -9.84 26.98
N GLU A 83 11.29 -10.24 28.04
CA GLU A 83 11.55 -9.42 29.23
C GLU A 83 13.07 -9.32 29.42
N PHE A 84 13.61 -8.10 29.35
CA PHE A 84 15.04 -7.84 29.45
C PHE A 84 15.37 -7.09 30.72
N TYR A 85 16.54 -7.39 31.25
CA TYR A 85 17.08 -6.81 32.46
C TYR A 85 18.47 -6.23 32.17
N LEU A 86 18.78 -5.09 32.78
CA LEU A 86 20.11 -4.52 32.76
C LEU A 86 20.75 -4.62 34.15
N GLU A 87 21.94 -5.18 34.21
CA GLU A 87 22.67 -5.41 35.43
C GLU A 87 23.49 -4.15 35.83
N ASN A 88 22.74 -3.04 36.10
CA ASN A 88 23.35 -1.79 36.55
C ASN A 88 22.47 -1.12 37.61
N ASN A 89 22.94 -1.10 38.83
CA ASN A 89 22.21 -0.56 39.98
C ASN A 89 21.99 0.95 39.92
N THR A 90 22.63 1.67 38.98
CA THR A 90 22.42 3.12 38.82
C THR A 90 21.17 3.45 37.98
N PHE A 91 20.61 2.48 37.31
CA PHE A 91 19.40 2.70 36.53
C PHE A 91 18.14 2.62 37.41
N GLU A 92 17.30 3.65 37.37
CA GLU A 92 16.01 3.63 38.07
C GLU A 92 15.08 2.50 37.62
N LYS A 93 15.18 2.14 36.32
CA LYS A 93 14.45 1.05 35.71
C LYS A 93 15.44 0.09 35.06
N ASP A 94 15.44 -1.12 35.55
CA ASP A 94 16.30 -2.21 35.12
C ASP A 94 15.57 -3.28 34.25
N THR A 95 14.23 -3.26 34.24
CA THR A 95 13.37 -4.26 33.57
C THR A 95 12.60 -3.63 32.40
N PHE A 96 12.65 -4.29 31.23
CA PHE A 96 12.05 -3.81 30.00
C PHE A 96 11.24 -4.93 29.30
N ASN A 97 9.99 -4.64 28.96
CA ASN A 97 9.09 -5.58 28.32
C ASN A 97 8.92 -5.25 26.83
N PHE A 98 9.12 -6.25 26.00
CA PHE A 98 8.98 -6.19 24.56
C PHE A 98 7.84 -7.11 24.11
N ASP A 99 6.96 -6.62 23.24
CA ASP A 99 5.67 -7.23 22.92
C ASP A 99 5.66 -8.13 21.68
N ARG A 100 6.73 -8.11 20.87
CA ARG A 100 6.81 -8.92 19.65
C ARG A 100 8.21 -9.12 19.11
N ASN A 101 8.39 -10.15 18.27
CA ASN A 101 9.61 -10.45 17.51
C ASN A 101 10.89 -10.55 18.34
N ILE A 102 10.78 -10.86 19.62
CA ILE A 102 11.94 -11.10 20.46
C ILE A 102 12.36 -12.55 20.31
N ARG A 103 13.49 -12.78 19.66
CA ARG A 103 14.07 -14.10 19.46
C ARG A 103 14.68 -14.61 20.77
N ARG A 104 14.68 -15.94 20.96
CA ARG A 104 15.23 -16.60 22.16
C ARG A 104 16.73 -16.80 21.99
N HIS A 105 17.45 -15.71 21.68
CA HIS A 105 18.89 -15.70 21.49
C HIS A 105 19.57 -15.23 22.75
N TYR A 106 20.55 -16.00 23.23
CA TYR A 106 21.31 -15.69 24.44
C TYR A 106 22.69 -16.34 24.40
N PHE A 107 23.57 -15.93 25.31
CA PHE A 107 24.92 -16.46 25.44
C PHE A 107 24.93 -17.62 26.44
N VAL A 108 25.40 -18.79 26.00
CA VAL A 108 25.45 -20.02 26.82
C VAL A 108 26.76 -20.14 27.56
N GLN A 109 27.86 -19.82 26.86
CA GLN A 109 29.22 -19.86 27.41
C GLN A 109 29.97 -18.61 26.99
N TYR A 110 30.83 -18.15 27.88
CA TYR A 110 31.75 -17.02 27.67
C TYR A 110 32.91 -17.12 28.66
N ASN A 111 34.04 -16.49 28.35
CA ASN A 111 35.19 -16.45 29.24
C ASN A 111 34.95 -15.48 30.39
N GLU A 112 34.65 -15.99 31.58
CA GLU A 112 34.34 -15.20 32.79
C GLU A 112 35.47 -14.24 33.20
N ASN A 113 36.73 -14.55 32.88
CA ASN A 113 37.86 -13.70 33.25
C ASN A 113 37.94 -12.40 32.41
N LYS A 114 37.38 -12.41 31.22
CA LYS A 114 37.40 -11.30 30.27
C LYS A 114 36.04 -10.64 30.07
N THR A 115 34.97 -11.21 30.63
CA THR A 115 33.58 -10.86 30.29
C THR A 115 32.81 -10.40 31.51
N ILE A 116 32.05 -9.34 31.36
CA ILE A 116 31.06 -8.87 32.32
C ILE A 116 29.67 -8.99 31.68
N VAL A 117 28.72 -9.59 32.39
CA VAL A 117 27.29 -9.60 31.99
C VAL A 117 26.73 -8.22 32.30
N LEU A 118 26.20 -7.55 31.28
CA LEU A 118 25.58 -6.23 31.38
C LEU A 118 24.07 -6.31 31.32
N GLY A 119 23.53 -7.40 30.77
CA GLY A 119 22.10 -7.60 30.69
C GLY A 119 21.72 -9.06 30.47
N SER A 120 20.49 -9.36 30.85
CA SER A 120 19.91 -10.71 30.75
C SER A 120 18.49 -10.66 30.20
N THR A 121 18.04 -11.79 29.66
CA THR A 121 16.65 -11.99 29.22
C THR A 121 16.04 -13.18 29.96
N LYS A 122 14.73 -13.20 30.08
CA LYS A 122 14.04 -14.30 30.75
C LYS A 122 13.58 -15.33 29.72
N ILE A 123 14.07 -16.56 29.84
CA ILE A 123 13.72 -17.70 29.00
C ILE A 123 13.30 -18.86 29.90
N ASP A 124 12.08 -19.34 29.70
CA ASP A 124 11.49 -20.47 30.47
C ASP A 124 11.57 -20.31 32.01
N GLY A 125 11.53 -19.06 32.46
CA GLY A 125 11.57 -18.70 33.89
C GLY A 125 12.96 -18.33 34.41
N GLU A 126 14.04 -18.70 33.70
CA GLU A 126 15.42 -18.41 34.08
C GLU A 126 15.96 -17.14 33.40
N LYS A 127 16.83 -16.42 34.11
CA LYS A 127 17.56 -15.29 33.56
C LYS A 127 18.82 -15.79 32.87
N VAL A 128 18.95 -15.52 31.59
CA VAL A 128 20.10 -15.90 30.76
C VAL A 128 20.74 -14.67 30.13
N PRO A 129 22.07 -14.61 30.00
CA PRO A 129 22.79 -13.45 29.49
C PRO A 129 22.42 -13.16 28.01
N ASN A 130 22.09 -11.91 27.71
CA ASN A 130 21.83 -11.44 26.35
C ASN A 130 22.64 -10.21 25.94
N PHE A 131 23.35 -9.61 26.90
CA PHE A 131 24.21 -8.47 26.68
C PHE A 131 25.49 -8.61 27.51
N LEU A 132 26.66 -8.67 26.82
CA LEU A 132 27.97 -8.89 27.42
C LEU A 132 28.92 -7.74 27.05
N LYS A 133 29.83 -7.44 27.97
CA LYS A 133 31.04 -6.63 27.73
C LYS A 133 32.27 -7.56 27.82
N ILE A 134 33.03 -7.63 26.75
CA ILE A 134 34.23 -8.48 26.63
C ILE A 134 35.42 -7.54 26.48
N TYR A 135 36.38 -7.66 27.42
CA TYR A 135 37.63 -6.88 27.35
C TYR A 135 38.59 -7.49 26.34
N HIS A 136 39.16 -6.64 25.47
CA HIS A 136 40.13 -7.03 24.48
C HIS A 136 41.23 -5.95 24.35
N GLY A 137 42.46 -6.29 24.72
CA GLY A 137 43.54 -5.32 24.78
C GLY A 137 43.23 -4.15 25.73
N LYS A 138 43.25 -2.93 25.21
CA LYS A 138 42.95 -1.71 25.97
C LYS A 138 41.49 -1.29 25.88
N GLY A 139 40.72 -1.91 24.98
CA GLY A 139 39.34 -1.58 24.71
C GLY A 139 38.35 -2.67 25.15
N ALA A 140 37.11 -2.57 24.65
CA ALA A 140 36.06 -3.54 24.96
C ALA A 140 35.11 -3.73 23.79
N ILE A 141 34.58 -4.95 23.66
CA ILE A 141 33.54 -5.32 22.71
C ILE A 141 32.25 -5.57 23.50
N TYR A 142 31.20 -4.89 23.09
CA TYR A 142 29.85 -5.04 23.63
C TYR A 142 29.03 -5.89 22.68
N VAL A 143 28.62 -7.09 23.08
CA VAL A 143 27.83 -8.00 22.26
C VAL A 143 26.42 -8.13 22.80
N HIS A 144 25.44 -7.93 21.95
CA HIS A 144 24.03 -7.97 22.28
C HIS A 144 23.29 -8.88 21.29
N SER A 145 22.42 -9.80 21.78
CA SER A 145 21.85 -10.88 20.96
C SER A 145 20.48 -10.58 20.35
N ASN A 146 19.89 -9.40 20.59
CA ASN A 146 18.53 -9.08 20.15
C ASN A 146 18.44 -7.71 19.46
N PRO A 147 18.93 -7.56 18.23
CA PRO A 147 18.99 -6.27 17.52
C PRO A 147 17.60 -5.67 17.22
N VAL A 148 16.54 -6.45 17.30
CA VAL A 148 15.15 -6.00 17.05
C VAL A 148 14.74 -4.85 17.97
N VAL A 149 15.31 -4.76 19.17
CA VAL A 149 14.99 -3.69 20.15
C VAL A 149 15.44 -2.31 19.68
N PHE A 150 16.36 -2.23 18.73
CA PHE A 150 16.87 -1.00 18.11
C PHE A 150 16.11 -0.64 16.81
N THR A 151 15.01 -1.32 16.50
CA THR A 151 14.20 -0.98 15.33
C THR A 151 13.32 0.24 15.58
N ASN A 152 12.91 0.90 14.49
CA ASN A 152 11.99 2.04 14.53
C ASN A 152 10.69 1.71 15.29
N TYR A 153 10.26 0.45 15.26
CA TYR A 153 9.07 0.02 16.00
C TYR A 153 9.20 0.31 17.50
N TYR A 154 10.34 -0.06 18.10
CA TYR A 154 10.57 0.13 19.53
C TYR A 154 11.10 1.54 19.86
N MET A 155 11.93 2.10 19.00
CA MET A 155 12.48 3.44 19.19
C MET A 155 11.43 4.56 19.12
N LEU A 156 10.33 4.35 18.36
CA LEU A 156 9.24 5.33 18.21
C LEU A 156 8.01 5.03 19.07
N SER A 157 7.99 3.91 19.78
CA SER A 157 6.83 3.46 20.59
C SER A 157 6.95 3.72 22.10
N GLY A 158 7.85 4.60 22.52
CA GLY A 158 8.09 4.91 23.94
C GLY A 158 8.91 3.83 24.67
N LYS A 159 9.66 3.00 23.95
CA LYS A 159 10.57 1.97 24.50
C LYS A 159 12.04 2.26 24.22
N GLU A 160 12.35 3.46 23.76
CA GLU A 160 13.69 3.98 23.49
C GLU A 160 14.62 3.93 24.70
N SER A 161 14.04 4.01 25.91
CA SER A 161 14.80 4.02 27.16
C SER A 161 15.70 2.80 27.36
N TYR A 162 15.36 1.65 26.77
CA TYR A 162 16.25 0.49 26.78
C TYR A 162 17.49 0.73 25.91
N ALA A 163 17.27 1.19 24.69
CA ALA A 163 18.37 1.46 23.75
C ALA A 163 19.29 2.56 24.27
N GLU A 164 18.75 3.61 24.87
CA GLU A 164 19.55 4.68 25.53
C GLU A 164 20.46 4.10 26.61
N LYS A 165 19.92 3.26 27.51
CA LYS A 165 20.68 2.65 28.59
C LYS A 165 21.70 1.66 28.07
N VAL A 166 21.40 0.85 27.06
CA VAL A 166 22.36 -0.05 26.44
C VAL A 166 23.51 0.72 25.79
N LEU A 167 23.22 1.77 25.04
CA LEU A 167 24.24 2.59 24.40
C LEU A 167 25.03 3.47 25.39
N SER A 168 24.47 3.77 26.57
CA SER A 168 25.16 4.53 27.61
C SER A 168 26.34 3.79 28.25
N TYR A 169 26.47 2.47 28.02
CA TYR A 169 27.66 1.73 28.42
C TYR A 169 28.89 2.03 27.57
N LEU A 170 28.68 2.60 26.36
CA LEU A 170 29.79 2.99 25.49
C LEU A 170 30.43 4.30 25.99
N PRO A 171 31.76 4.42 25.87
CA PRO A 171 32.45 5.69 26.18
C PRO A 171 31.94 6.83 25.28
N SER A 172 32.00 8.06 25.79
CA SER A 172 31.66 9.23 24.97
C SER A 172 32.83 9.51 24.01
N SER A 173 32.68 9.11 22.75
CA SER A 173 33.70 9.29 21.70
C SER A 173 33.06 9.29 20.31
N THR A 174 33.88 9.49 19.27
CA THR A 174 33.41 9.44 17.87
C THR A 174 32.74 8.11 17.55
N VAL A 175 31.62 8.13 16.85
CA VAL A 175 30.84 6.94 16.48
C VAL A 175 31.05 6.63 14.99
N PHE A 176 31.55 5.43 14.73
CA PHE A 176 31.64 4.83 13.40
C PHE A 176 30.43 3.89 13.21
N TRP A 177 29.48 4.32 12.45
CA TRP A 177 28.26 3.52 12.18
C TRP A 177 28.47 2.62 10.96
N ASP A 178 28.24 1.30 11.11
CA ASP A 178 28.42 0.35 10.00
C ASP A 178 27.38 0.60 8.90
N PRO A 179 27.82 0.99 7.68
CA PRO A 179 26.91 1.25 6.56
C PRO A 179 26.28 -0.02 5.97
N GLN A 180 26.76 -1.22 6.29
CA GLN A 180 26.22 -2.48 5.78
C GLN A 180 24.75 -2.72 6.15
N ILE A 181 24.23 -2.00 7.14
CA ILE A 181 22.81 -2.01 7.51
C ILE A 181 21.92 -1.58 6.33
N LYS A 182 22.42 -0.77 5.42
CA LYS A 182 21.69 -0.26 4.25
C LYS A 182 21.78 -1.13 3.01
N ARG A 183 22.63 -2.16 2.98
CA ARG A 183 22.73 -3.09 1.86
C ARG A 183 21.68 -4.17 2.00
N SER A 184 20.78 -4.27 1.04
CA SER A 184 19.76 -5.32 1.02
C SER A 184 20.40 -6.71 0.98
N GLU A 185 19.83 -7.66 1.71
CA GLU A 185 20.30 -9.04 1.87
C GLU A 185 20.34 -9.88 0.59
N TYR A 186 19.95 -9.30 -0.53
CA TYR A 186 19.87 -9.96 -1.84
C TYR A 186 21.11 -9.75 -2.74
N SER A 187 22.18 -9.13 -2.23
CA SER A 187 23.42 -9.06 -2.98
C SER A 187 24.27 -10.31 -2.68
N ASN A 188 24.25 -11.27 -3.61
CA ASN A 188 25.24 -12.36 -3.64
C ASN A 188 26.66 -11.79 -3.63
N GLU A 189 27.57 -12.49 -2.96
CA GLU A 189 28.93 -12.04 -2.59
C GLU A 189 29.86 -11.54 -3.72
N ASP A 190 29.44 -11.62 -4.99
CA ASP A 190 30.25 -11.22 -6.14
C ASP A 190 29.83 -9.91 -6.83
N ASP A 191 28.90 -9.13 -6.25
CA ASP A 191 28.34 -8.02 -7.02
C ASP A 191 28.13 -6.73 -6.19
N ASP A 192 29.21 -6.01 -5.99
CA ASP A 192 29.20 -4.66 -5.41
C ASP A 192 28.42 -3.62 -6.26
N ASN A 193 27.79 -4.06 -7.36
CA ASN A 193 27.02 -3.20 -8.28
C ASN A 193 25.98 -3.96 -9.11
N THR A 194 25.26 -4.95 -8.58
CA THR A 194 24.19 -5.58 -9.38
C THR A 194 22.90 -4.77 -9.36
N SER A 195 22.88 -3.71 -10.13
CA SER A 195 21.65 -3.21 -10.70
C SER A 195 21.00 -4.37 -11.51
N VAL A 196 19.68 -4.59 -11.36
CA VAL A 196 18.93 -5.56 -12.18
C VAL A 196 19.27 -5.39 -13.66
N PHE A 197 19.53 -4.16 -14.12
CA PHE A 197 20.00 -3.84 -15.45
C PHE A 197 21.38 -4.43 -15.79
N LYS A 198 22.30 -4.56 -14.84
CA LYS A 198 23.62 -5.14 -15.08
C LYS A 198 23.49 -6.63 -15.42
N PHE A 199 22.61 -7.36 -14.74
CA PHE A 199 22.28 -8.75 -15.06
C PHE A 199 21.77 -8.89 -16.51
N PHE A 200 20.82 -8.03 -16.92
CA PHE A 200 20.33 -8.04 -18.30
C PHE A 200 21.41 -7.67 -19.33
N LEU A 201 22.33 -6.77 -18.96
CA LEU A 201 23.40 -6.32 -19.87
C LEU A 201 24.58 -7.31 -19.97
N GLN A 202 24.83 -8.14 -18.96
CA GLN A 202 25.86 -9.16 -18.98
C GLN A 202 25.56 -10.31 -19.94
N HIS A 203 24.28 -10.73 -20.03
CA HIS A 203 23.88 -11.82 -20.92
C HIS A 203 23.51 -11.30 -22.31
N LYS A 204 24.27 -11.72 -23.34
CA LYS A 204 24.08 -11.27 -24.74
C LYS A 204 22.62 -11.39 -25.20
N THR A 205 21.95 -12.48 -24.89
CA THR A 205 20.56 -12.73 -25.26
C THR A 205 19.58 -11.77 -24.53
N LEU A 206 19.76 -11.58 -23.21
CA LEU A 206 18.93 -10.69 -22.40
C LEU A 206 19.14 -9.22 -22.76
N LYS A 207 20.38 -8.85 -23.09
CA LYS A 207 20.73 -7.51 -23.60
C LYS A 207 19.95 -7.17 -24.87
N TRP A 208 19.94 -8.09 -25.86
CA TRP A 208 19.19 -7.87 -27.09
C TRP A 208 17.68 -7.83 -26.85
N PHE A 209 17.16 -8.71 -25.97
CA PHE A 209 15.76 -8.67 -25.55
C PHE A 209 15.40 -7.32 -24.94
N LEU A 210 16.22 -6.77 -24.04
CA LEU A 210 16.01 -5.47 -23.41
C LEU A 210 15.95 -4.34 -24.44
N PHE A 211 16.89 -4.30 -25.38
CA PHE A 211 16.91 -3.26 -26.42
C PHE A 211 15.73 -3.38 -27.39
N VAL A 212 15.35 -4.59 -27.79
CA VAL A 212 14.18 -4.80 -28.66
C VAL A 212 12.89 -4.41 -27.95
N SER A 213 12.74 -4.75 -26.67
CA SER A 213 11.60 -4.34 -25.85
C SER A 213 11.51 -2.82 -25.71
N LEU A 214 12.64 -2.17 -25.44
CA LEU A 214 12.71 -0.71 -25.31
C LEU A 214 12.37 -0.03 -26.65
N ALA A 215 12.91 -0.54 -27.74
CA ALA A 215 12.57 -0.06 -29.09
C ALA A 215 11.09 -0.26 -29.41
N GLY A 216 10.51 -1.40 -29.02
CA GLY A 216 9.08 -1.67 -29.16
C GLY A 216 8.20 -0.68 -28.38
N VAL A 217 8.56 -0.38 -27.13
CA VAL A 217 7.87 0.63 -26.33
C VAL A 217 7.99 2.02 -26.94
N LEU A 218 9.17 2.40 -27.43
CA LEU A 218 9.38 3.67 -28.11
C LEU A 218 8.52 3.79 -29.37
N LEU A 219 8.52 2.76 -30.23
CA LEU A 219 7.66 2.71 -31.39
C LEU A 219 6.19 2.80 -31.04
N PHE A 220 5.77 2.03 -30.01
CA PHE A 220 4.40 2.09 -29.51
C PHE A 220 4.02 3.51 -29.03
N MET A 221 4.93 4.20 -28.32
CA MET A 221 4.71 5.58 -27.90
C MET A 221 4.57 6.52 -29.12
N VAL A 222 5.47 6.40 -30.10
CA VAL A 222 5.45 7.25 -31.31
C VAL A 222 4.16 7.04 -32.11
N PHE A 223 3.74 5.78 -32.30
CA PHE A 223 2.51 5.49 -33.04
C PHE A 223 1.24 5.85 -32.23
N ASN A 224 1.28 5.74 -30.93
CA ASN A 224 0.13 6.03 -30.05
C ASN A 224 0.06 7.52 -29.65
N ALA A 225 1.17 8.27 -29.76
CA ALA A 225 1.22 9.72 -29.51
C ALA A 225 0.46 10.53 -30.57
N ARG A 226 0.15 9.93 -31.74
CA ARG A 226 -0.76 10.57 -32.68
C ARG A 226 -2.11 10.73 -31.97
N ARG A 227 -2.54 11.99 -31.83
CA ARG A 227 -3.87 12.32 -31.30
C ARG A 227 -4.91 11.44 -32.01
N LYS A 228 -5.50 10.50 -31.30
CA LYS A 228 -6.71 9.84 -31.76
C LYS A 228 -7.73 10.96 -31.94
N GLN A 229 -8.02 11.33 -33.20
CA GLN A 229 -9.15 12.20 -33.46
C GLN A 229 -10.35 11.54 -32.78
N ARG A 230 -11.03 12.30 -31.93
CA ARG A 230 -12.32 11.82 -31.39
C ARG A 230 -13.16 11.37 -32.57
N ALA A 231 -13.53 10.11 -32.60
CA ALA A 231 -14.53 9.65 -33.53
C ALA A 231 -15.72 10.60 -33.36
N ILE A 232 -16.02 11.37 -34.43
CA ILE A 232 -17.20 12.23 -34.43
C ILE A 232 -18.36 11.29 -34.16
N PRO A 233 -19.08 11.43 -33.04
CA PRO A 233 -20.22 10.56 -32.78
C PRO A 233 -21.19 10.75 -33.95
N ILE A 234 -21.66 9.66 -34.53
CA ILE A 234 -22.73 9.70 -35.54
C ILE A 234 -23.89 10.36 -34.83
N ILE A 235 -24.15 11.64 -35.17
CA ILE A 235 -25.33 12.34 -34.67
C ILE A 235 -26.50 11.71 -35.45
N HIS A 236 -27.21 10.80 -34.81
CA HIS A 236 -28.48 10.32 -35.39
C HIS A 236 -29.37 11.54 -35.60
N PRO A 237 -30.00 11.68 -36.80
CA PRO A 237 -30.97 12.76 -37.02
C PRO A 237 -32.00 12.66 -35.89
N LEU A 238 -32.36 13.84 -35.35
CA LEU A 238 -33.36 13.94 -34.28
C LEU A 238 -34.57 13.15 -34.68
N GLU A 239 -34.83 12.04 -34.01
CA GLU A 239 -36.11 11.32 -34.19
C GLU A 239 -37.25 12.30 -33.92
N ASN A 240 -38.28 12.27 -34.78
CA ASN A 240 -39.43 13.10 -34.59
C ASN A 240 -40.14 12.69 -33.30
N THR A 241 -39.71 13.30 -32.20
CA THR A 241 -40.19 12.99 -30.85
C THR A 241 -41.69 13.14 -30.74
N THR A 242 -42.31 13.98 -31.59
CA THR A 242 -43.75 14.17 -31.65
C THR A 242 -44.46 12.91 -32.16
N VAL A 243 -43.88 12.22 -33.16
CA VAL A 243 -44.45 10.95 -33.67
C VAL A 243 -44.28 9.83 -32.62
N ALA A 244 -43.09 9.71 -32.05
CA ALA A 244 -42.80 8.72 -30.99
C ALA A 244 -43.71 8.94 -29.76
N PHE A 245 -43.86 10.19 -29.33
CA PHE A 245 -44.78 10.56 -28.25
C PHE A 245 -46.24 10.18 -28.58
N THR A 246 -46.69 10.53 -29.80
CA THR A 246 -48.06 10.21 -30.24
C THR A 246 -48.31 8.70 -30.28
N GLN A 247 -47.33 7.91 -30.74
CA GLN A 247 -47.40 6.45 -30.73
C GLN A 247 -47.47 5.90 -29.31
N THR A 248 -46.66 6.44 -28.39
CA THR A 248 -46.66 6.02 -26.98
C THR A 248 -48.03 6.31 -26.34
N ILE A 249 -48.55 7.51 -26.53
CA ILE A 249 -49.90 7.89 -26.03
C ILE A 249 -51.00 7.02 -26.64
N SER A 250 -50.93 6.76 -27.95
CA SER A 250 -51.91 5.91 -28.63
C SER A 250 -51.86 4.47 -28.09
N SER A 251 -50.70 3.92 -27.86
CA SER A 251 -50.56 2.57 -27.29
C SER A 251 -51.03 2.50 -25.84
N LEU A 252 -50.83 3.56 -25.04
CA LEU A 252 -51.36 3.65 -23.69
C LEU A 252 -52.88 3.63 -23.67
N TYR A 253 -53.52 4.45 -24.53
CA TYR A 253 -54.98 4.46 -24.65
C TYR A 253 -55.56 3.12 -25.14
N LEU A 254 -54.84 2.44 -26.04
CA LEU A 254 -55.23 1.11 -26.50
C LEU A 254 -55.15 0.06 -25.36
N LYS A 255 -54.11 0.19 -24.51
CA LYS A 255 -53.91 -0.73 -23.38
C LYS A 255 -54.93 -0.53 -22.26
N GLU A 256 -55.35 0.71 -22.00
CA GLU A 256 -56.36 1.03 -21.00
C GLU A 256 -57.78 0.56 -21.36
N GLN A 257 -58.04 0.31 -22.65
CA GLN A 257 -59.33 -0.15 -23.17
C GLN A 257 -60.54 0.74 -22.77
N ASP A 258 -60.30 1.97 -22.34
CA ASP A 258 -61.33 2.94 -22.04
C ASP A 258 -61.78 3.66 -23.32
N HIS A 259 -62.59 2.93 -24.12
CA HIS A 259 -63.08 3.42 -25.38
C HIS A 259 -64.04 4.61 -25.21
N LYS A 260 -64.73 4.70 -24.07
CA LYS A 260 -65.66 5.81 -23.79
C LYS A 260 -64.94 7.12 -23.67
N ASN A 261 -63.85 7.16 -22.83
CA ASN A 261 -63.01 8.35 -22.64
C ASN A 261 -62.38 8.81 -23.97
N LEU A 262 -61.96 7.88 -24.80
CA LEU A 262 -61.40 8.18 -26.12
C LEU A 262 -62.42 8.84 -27.04
N VAL A 263 -63.62 8.34 -27.06
CA VAL A 263 -64.75 8.89 -27.86
C VAL A 263 -65.06 10.29 -27.33
N ASP A 264 -65.22 10.46 -26.03
CA ASP A 264 -65.54 11.76 -25.43
C ASP A 264 -64.50 12.82 -25.77
N LYS A 265 -63.21 12.47 -25.70
CA LYS A 265 -62.12 13.37 -26.10
C LYS A 265 -62.16 13.71 -27.60
N LYS A 266 -62.45 12.72 -28.45
CA LYS A 266 -62.63 12.95 -29.90
C LYS A 266 -63.79 13.88 -30.20
N ILE A 267 -64.88 13.72 -29.51
CA ILE A 267 -66.04 14.62 -29.61
C ILE A 267 -65.66 16.04 -29.18
N ALA A 268 -65.03 16.18 -28.02
CA ALA A 268 -64.57 17.49 -27.53
C ALA A 268 -63.64 18.19 -28.53
N PHE A 269 -62.62 17.50 -29.06
CA PHE A 269 -61.77 18.02 -30.12
C PHE A 269 -62.51 18.41 -31.40
N PHE A 270 -63.45 17.60 -31.81
CA PHE A 270 -64.27 17.93 -32.99
C PHE A 270 -65.06 19.19 -32.76
N LEU A 271 -65.76 19.30 -31.65
CA LEU A 271 -66.57 20.48 -31.32
C LEU A 271 -65.72 21.75 -31.19
N GLU A 272 -64.52 21.63 -30.56
CA GLU A 272 -63.56 22.72 -30.48
C GLU A 272 -63.06 23.17 -31.86
N LYS A 273 -62.75 22.22 -32.73
CA LYS A 273 -62.35 22.52 -34.11
C LYS A 273 -63.51 23.18 -34.91
N VAL A 274 -64.73 22.79 -34.69
CA VAL A 274 -65.89 23.44 -35.29
C VAL A 274 -66.06 24.86 -34.78
N ARG A 275 -65.89 25.07 -33.48
CA ARG A 275 -65.90 26.40 -32.82
C ARG A 275 -64.82 27.35 -33.39
N THR A 276 -63.59 26.89 -33.47
CA THR A 276 -62.48 27.73 -33.90
C THR A 276 -62.45 27.97 -35.39
N LYS A 277 -62.74 26.94 -36.22
CA LYS A 277 -62.64 27.05 -37.67
C LYS A 277 -63.89 27.68 -38.33
N TYR A 278 -65.10 27.35 -37.84
CA TYR A 278 -66.35 27.80 -38.43
C TYR A 278 -67.07 28.86 -37.60
N LEU A 279 -66.48 29.22 -36.41
CA LEU A 279 -67.07 30.23 -35.52
C LEU A 279 -68.55 29.93 -35.18
N LEU A 280 -68.89 28.68 -34.90
CA LEU A 280 -70.23 28.23 -34.54
C LEU A 280 -70.27 27.98 -33.02
N ASN A 281 -71.41 28.34 -32.40
CA ASN A 281 -71.66 27.98 -31.00
C ASN A 281 -71.98 26.49 -30.87
N THR A 282 -71.11 25.74 -30.19
CA THR A 282 -71.18 24.28 -30.02
C THR A 282 -71.86 23.87 -28.70
N ASN A 283 -72.40 24.82 -27.93
CA ASN A 283 -73.08 24.49 -26.67
C ASN A 283 -74.52 23.89 -26.93
N ASN A 284 -75.17 24.24 -28.03
CA ASN A 284 -76.45 23.72 -28.39
C ASN A 284 -76.39 23.10 -29.79
N LEU A 285 -76.45 21.81 -29.87
CA LEU A 285 -76.43 21.03 -31.13
C LEU A 285 -77.86 20.87 -31.73
N ASN A 286 -78.50 22.00 -32.05
CA ASN A 286 -79.86 22.03 -32.57
C ASN A 286 -79.89 21.90 -34.11
N LYS A 287 -81.09 21.90 -34.69
CA LYS A 287 -81.28 21.81 -36.15
C LYS A 287 -80.64 22.97 -36.91
N GLU A 288 -80.61 24.13 -36.33
CA GLU A 288 -79.97 25.31 -36.86
C GLU A 288 -78.46 25.19 -36.93
N PHE A 289 -77.84 24.62 -35.84
CA PHE A 289 -76.39 24.28 -35.81
C PHE A 289 -76.05 23.31 -36.94
N VAL A 290 -76.83 22.26 -37.16
CA VAL A 290 -76.58 21.28 -38.23
C VAL A 290 -76.65 21.94 -39.61
N HIS A 291 -77.62 22.84 -39.86
CA HIS A 291 -77.74 23.57 -41.10
C HIS A 291 -76.57 24.52 -41.36
N ASN A 292 -76.17 25.29 -40.34
CA ASN A 292 -75.07 26.22 -40.40
C ASN A 292 -73.71 25.49 -40.55
N LEU A 293 -73.53 24.36 -39.88
CA LEU A 293 -72.29 23.56 -40.03
C LEU A 293 -72.24 22.91 -41.43
N ALA A 294 -73.31 22.36 -41.96
CA ALA A 294 -73.35 21.81 -43.30
C ALA A 294 -73.05 22.90 -44.37
N ALA A 295 -73.66 24.07 -44.25
CA ALA A 295 -73.36 25.21 -45.16
C ALA A 295 -71.97 25.70 -45.11
N LYS A 296 -71.36 25.88 -43.91
CA LYS A 296 -69.95 26.38 -43.73
C LYS A 296 -68.88 25.32 -44.05
N SER A 297 -69.21 24.07 -43.95
CA SER A 297 -68.23 22.95 -44.21
C SER A 297 -68.32 22.39 -45.61
N ASP A 298 -69.30 22.87 -46.41
CA ASP A 298 -69.62 22.40 -47.76
C ASP A 298 -69.93 20.88 -47.81
N ASN A 299 -70.57 20.37 -46.77
CA ASN A 299 -70.95 18.97 -46.66
C ASN A 299 -72.46 18.75 -46.83
N ASN A 300 -72.76 17.52 -47.23
CA ASN A 300 -74.20 17.11 -47.34
C ASN A 300 -74.91 17.21 -45.98
N ILE A 301 -76.02 17.87 -45.95
CA ILE A 301 -76.82 18.11 -44.73
C ILE A 301 -77.28 16.81 -44.05
N GLN A 302 -77.54 15.73 -44.81
CA GLN A 302 -77.89 14.44 -44.25
C GLN A 302 -76.74 13.79 -43.50
N ASN A 303 -75.54 13.85 -44.06
CA ASN A 303 -74.30 13.33 -43.40
C ASN A 303 -73.93 14.13 -42.14
N THR A 304 -74.09 15.43 -42.19
CA THR A 304 -73.88 16.32 -41.04
C THR A 304 -74.91 16.04 -39.94
N LYS A 305 -76.17 15.86 -40.30
CA LYS A 305 -77.19 15.50 -39.34
C LYS A 305 -76.90 14.13 -38.69
N TYR A 306 -76.55 13.13 -39.49
CA TYR A 306 -76.15 11.81 -38.97
C TYR A 306 -74.99 11.91 -37.96
N LEU A 307 -73.95 12.64 -38.32
CA LEU A 307 -72.76 12.84 -37.45
C LEU A 307 -73.18 13.49 -36.13
N ILE A 308 -73.93 14.59 -36.16
CA ILE A 308 -74.33 15.31 -34.95
C ILE A 308 -75.26 14.45 -34.08
N ASN A 309 -76.23 13.72 -34.66
CA ASN A 309 -77.04 12.80 -33.91
C ASN A 309 -76.25 11.67 -33.27
N THR A 310 -75.25 11.13 -33.96
CA THR A 310 -74.31 10.14 -33.40
C THR A 310 -73.55 10.73 -32.21
N ILE A 311 -73.01 11.95 -32.31
CA ILE A 311 -72.36 12.65 -31.23
C ILE A 311 -73.29 12.81 -30.02
N ILE A 312 -74.48 13.23 -30.20
CA ILE A 312 -75.50 13.41 -29.13
C ILE A 312 -75.81 12.03 -28.45
N THR A 313 -75.80 10.98 -29.21
CA THR A 313 -76.13 9.64 -28.69
C THR A 313 -74.94 9.08 -27.90
N LEU A 314 -73.67 9.31 -28.36
CA LEU A 314 -72.49 8.84 -27.73
C LEU A 314 -72.05 9.66 -26.48
N HIS A 315 -72.52 10.91 -26.40
CA HIS A 315 -72.17 11.81 -25.28
C HIS A 315 -73.18 11.71 -24.11
N LYS A 316 -74.28 10.90 -24.30
CA LYS A 316 -75.15 10.49 -23.22
C LYS A 316 -74.59 9.32 -22.44
#